data_b08eaa0935203855115069d6bfef8d32
#
_entry.id   b08eaa0935203855115069d6bfef8d32
#
_cell.length_a   1.000
_cell.length_b   1.000
_cell.length_c   1.000
_cell.angle_alpha   90.00
_cell.angle_beta   90.00
_cell.angle_gamma   90.00
#
_symmetry.space_group_name_H-M   'P 1'
#
loop_
_entity.id
_entity.type
_entity.pdbx_description
1 polymer ?
#
loop_
_entity_poly.entity_id
_entity_poly.type
_entity_poly.pdbx_seq_one_letter_code
_entity_poly.pdbx_strand_id
1 'polypeptide(L)'
;LHLCDRRQRQMCIRDSAYIMGNLFCEHPLIYVLIYVLQFFIYGGSFALVSLAVSFFIDNTFLVIISPFVTYYGLGIISTLCKSVMNIYSFNPMALLSPATKLQDGMLFAYICEPIIICVICGIIFFMKGKNNEAL
;
A
#
# COMPACT_ATOMS: atom_id res chain seq x y z
N LEU A 1 -30.27 21.91 -20.06
CA LEU A 1 -29.07 21.16 -20.49
C LEU A 1 -27.74 21.69 -19.88
N HIS A 2 -27.57 23.03 -19.72
CA HIS A 2 -26.35 23.62 -19.20
C HIS A 2 -26.11 23.43 -17.67
N LEU A 3 -27.12 23.14 -16.86
CA LEU A 3 -26.97 22.92 -15.42
C LEU A 3 -26.35 21.55 -15.08
N CYS A 4 -26.56 20.54 -15.90
CA CYS A 4 -26.00 19.20 -15.71
C CYS A 4 -24.50 19.21 -15.97
N ASP A 5 -24.01 19.96 -16.95
CA ASP A 5 -22.59 20.09 -17.30
C ASP A 5 -21.78 20.79 -16.18
N ARG A 6 -22.34 21.80 -15.52
CA ARG A 6 -21.66 22.47 -14.37
C ARG A 6 -21.53 21.56 -13.15
N ARG A 7 -22.53 20.73 -12.85
CA ARG A 7 -22.45 19.79 -11.73
C ARG A 7 -21.45 18.68 -12.01
N GLN A 8 -21.41 18.16 -13.23
CA GLN A 8 -20.40 17.18 -13.62
C GLN A 8 -18.99 17.75 -13.58
N ARG A 9 -18.76 18.99 -14.03
CA ARG A 9 -17.44 19.64 -13.92
C ARG A 9 -17.02 19.91 -12.48
N GLN A 10 -17.94 20.33 -11.62
CA GLN A 10 -17.63 20.50 -10.19
C GLN A 10 -17.34 19.18 -9.49
N MET A 11 -17.99 18.08 -9.90
CA MET A 11 -17.71 16.75 -9.41
C MET A 11 -16.32 16.27 -9.85
N CYS A 12 -15.96 16.44 -11.13
CA CYS A 12 -14.63 16.12 -11.65
C CYS A 12 -13.49 16.96 -11.03
N ILE A 13 -13.71 18.26 -10.79
CA ILE A 13 -12.70 19.11 -10.13
C ILE A 13 -12.49 18.68 -8.66
N ARG A 14 -13.53 18.22 -8.00
CA ARG A 14 -13.45 17.71 -6.63
C ARG A 14 -12.76 16.35 -6.60
N ASP A 15 -12.96 15.52 -7.60
CA ASP A 15 -12.36 14.18 -7.71
C ASP A 15 -10.89 14.23 -8.15
N SER A 16 -10.46 15.28 -8.87
CA SER A 16 -9.05 15.48 -9.22
C SER A 16 -8.13 15.68 -8.01
N ALA A 17 -8.70 16.00 -6.84
CA ALA A 17 -7.95 16.08 -5.57
C ALA A 17 -7.63 14.71 -4.96
N TYR A 18 -8.22 13.63 -5.46
CA TYR A 18 -7.96 12.27 -5.02
C TYR A 18 -6.86 11.61 -5.86
N ILE A 19 -6.27 10.53 -5.33
CA ILE A 19 -5.27 9.75 -6.05
C ILE A 19 -5.87 9.25 -7.37
N MET A 20 -5.27 9.66 -8.49
CA MET A 20 -5.74 9.33 -9.85
C MET A 20 -7.17 9.77 -10.20
N GLY A 21 -7.71 10.82 -9.56
CA GLY A 21 -9.06 11.31 -9.82
C GLY A 21 -9.30 11.71 -11.28
N ASN A 22 -8.30 12.25 -11.97
CA ASN A 22 -8.38 12.56 -13.41
C ASN A 22 -8.60 11.29 -14.25
N LEU A 23 -7.92 10.19 -13.91
CA LEU A 23 -8.06 8.91 -14.59
C LEU A 23 -9.46 8.30 -14.37
N PHE A 24 -10.04 8.49 -13.18
CA PHE A 24 -11.40 8.07 -12.90
C PHE A 24 -12.43 8.78 -13.78
N CYS A 25 -12.24 10.09 -14.02
CA CYS A 25 -13.15 10.88 -14.87
C CYS A 25 -13.03 10.52 -16.36
N GLU A 26 -11.82 10.25 -16.86
CA GLU A 26 -11.59 9.98 -18.28
C GLU A 26 -11.78 8.49 -18.63
N HIS A 27 -11.27 7.59 -17.80
CA HIS A 27 -11.27 6.15 -18.06
C HIS A 27 -11.57 5.34 -16.78
N PRO A 28 -12.83 5.25 -16.34
CA PRO A 28 -13.19 4.62 -15.07
C PRO A 28 -12.82 3.12 -15.02
N LEU A 29 -12.87 2.40 -16.14
CA LEU A 29 -12.48 1.00 -16.18
C LEU A 29 -10.97 0.80 -15.93
N ILE A 30 -10.14 1.67 -16.52
CA ILE A 30 -8.67 1.62 -16.32
C ILE A 30 -8.35 1.95 -14.86
N TYR A 31 -9.03 2.92 -14.28
CA TYR A 31 -8.90 3.26 -12.86
C TYR A 31 -9.17 2.05 -11.95
N VAL A 32 -10.29 1.36 -12.16
CA VAL A 32 -10.65 0.16 -11.38
C VAL A 32 -9.61 -0.95 -11.56
N LEU A 33 -9.13 -1.18 -12.78
CA LEU A 33 -8.11 -2.19 -13.08
C LEU A 33 -6.80 -1.91 -12.33
N ILE A 34 -6.33 -0.66 -12.35
CA ILE A 34 -5.12 -0.25 -11.62
C ILE A 34 -5.29 -0.43 -10.12
N TYR A 35 -6.47 -0.09 -9.59
CA TYR A 35 -6.77 -0.27 -8.17
C TYR A 35 -6.76 -1.75 -7.77
N VAL A 36 -7.40 -2.63 -8.56
CA VAL A 36 -7.39 -4.08 -8.33
C VAL A 36 -5.97 -4.63 -8.38
N LEU A 37 -5.17 -4.22 -9.37
CA LEU A 37 -3.76 -4.61 -9.48
C LEU A 37 -2.96 -4.19 -8.25
N GLN A 38 -3.19 -2.99 -7.76
CA GLN A 38 -2.53 -2.46 -6.58
C GLN A 38 -2.90 -3.26 -5.32
N PHE A 39 -4.18 -3.59 -5.12
CA PHE A 39 -4.58 -4.47 -4.03
C PHE A 39 -3.90 -5.84 -4.10
N PHE A 40 -3.70 -6.36 -5.31
CA PHE A 40 -2.99 -7.62 -5.55
C PHE A 40 -1.52 -7.53 -5.13
N ILE A 41 -0.84 -6.44 -5.50
CA ILE A 41 0.57 -6.20 -5.14
C ILE A 41 0.72 -6.05 -3.63
N TYR A 42 -0.13 -5.27 -2.97
CA TYR A 42 -0.10 -5.13 -1.52
C TYR A 42 -0.45 -6.43 -0.80
N GLY A 43 -1.50 -7.13 -1.23
CA GLY A 43 -1.87 -8.43 -0.67
C GLY A 43 -0.75 -9.46 -0.79
N GLY A 44 -0.09 -9.52 -1.95
CA GLY A 44 1.08 -10.36 -2.19
C GLY A 44 2.26 -10.00 -1.27
N SER A 45 2.59 -8.72 -1.12
CA SER A 45 3.68 -8.28 -0.25
C SER A 45 3.42 -8.61 1.23
N PHE A 46 2.19 -8.45 1.71
CA PHE A 46 1.83 -8.85 3.09
C PHE A 46 1.79 -10.38 3.28
N ALA A 47 1.44 -11.15 2.24
CA ALA A 47 1.55 -12.61 2.28
C ALA A 47 3.01 -13.08 2.42
N LEU A 48 3.95 -12.39 1.76
CA LEU A 48 5.39 -12.67 1.92
C LEU A 48 5.88 -12.39 3.34
N VAL A 49 5.29 -11.44 4.06
CA VAL A 49 5.59 -11.21 5.48
C VAL A 49 5.22 -12.41 6.33
N SER A 50 4.03 -13.01 6.13
CA SER A 50 3.64 -14.23 6.84
C SER A 50 4.64 -15.37 6.59
N LEU A 51 5.03 -15.53 5.34
CA LEU A 51 5.99 -16.56 4.95
C LEU A 51 7.37 -16.31 5.58
N ALA A 52 7.84 -15.05 5.60
CA ALA A 52 9.10 -14.70 6.25
C ALA A 52 9.06 -14.95 7.77
N VAL A 53 7.95 -14.64 8.44
CA VAL A 53 7.77 -14.87 9.88
C VAL A 53 7.72 -16.37 10.21
N SER A 54 7.17 -17.21 9.31
CA SER A 54 7.13 -18.66 9.51
C SER A 54 8.51 -19.33 9.62
N PHE A 55 9.57 -18.68 9.15
CA PHE A 55 10.93 -19.18 9.34
C PHE A 55 11.50 -18.97 10.76
N PHE A 56 10.89 -18.11 11.54
CA PHE A 56 11.34 -17.74 12.88
C PHE A 56 10.42 -18.26 13.98
N ILE A 57 9.16 -18.49 13.66
CA ILE A 57 8.10 -18.80 14.63
C ILE A 57 7.33 -20.04 14.17
N ASP A 58 7.36 -21.10 14.96
CA ASP A 58 6.64 -22.34 14.68
C ASP A 58 5.13 -22.26 15.01
N ASN A 59 4.71 -21.18 15.71
CA ASN A 59 3.32 -20.99 16.08
C ASN A 59 2.48 -20.45 14.92
N THR A 60 1.64 -21.32 14.35
CA THR A 60 0.77 -21.00 13.23
C THR A 60 -0.12 -19.77 13.45
N PHE A 61 -0.60 -19.56 14.69
CA PHE A 61 -1.43 -18.41 15.02
C PHE A 61 -0.69 -17.09 14.84
N LEU A 62 0.57 -17.01 15.30
CA LEU A 62 1.40 -15.82 15.15
C LEU A 62 1.76 -15.55 13.69
N VAL A 63 1.98 -16.60 12.89
CA VAL A 63 2.23 -16.48 11.45
C VAL A 63 1.01 -15.89 10.72
N ILE A 64 -0.19 -16.36 11.02
CA ILE A 64 -1.43 -15.86 10.39
C ILE A 64 -1.71 -14.40 10.77
N ILE A 65 -1.43 -14.00 12.01
CA ILE A 65 -1.71 -12.64 12.47
C ILE A 65 -0.63 -11.63 12.03
N SER A 66 0.55 -12.10 11.63
CA SER A 66 1.71 -11.24 11.31
C SER A 66 1.45 -10.18 10.22
N PRO A 67 0.74 -10.44 9.12
CA PRO A 67 0.45 -9.40 8.12
C PRO A 67 -0.43 -8.30 8.69
N PHE A 68 -1.37 -8.62 9.57
CA PHE A 68 -2.22 -7.62 10.23
C PHE A 68 -1.41 -6.75 11.17
N VAL A 69 -0.53 -7.37 11.98
CA VAL A 69 0.37 -6.63 12.88
C VAL A 69 1.30 -5.71 12.09
N THR A 70 1.84 -6.17 10.98
CA THR A 70 2.70 -5.36 10.09
C THR A 70 1.91 -4.20 9.49
N TYR A 71 0.70 -4.45 8.98
CA TYR A 71 -0.16 -3.43 8.38
C TYR A 71 -0.50 -2.31 9.37
N TYR A 72 -0.98 -2.67 10.57
CA TYR A 72 -1.28 -1.69 11.62
C TYR A 72 -0.02 -1.04 12.19
N GLY A 73 1.07 -1.80 12.34
CA GLY A 73 2.35 -1.30 12.81
C GLY A 73 2.92 -0.22 11.89
N LEU A 74 2.92 -0.44 10.59
CA LEU A 74 3.32 0.56 9.60
C LEU A 74 2.44 1.82 9.68
N GLY A 75 1.13 1.67 9.87
CA GLY A 75 0.22 2.78 10.06
C GLY A 75 0.55 3.63 11.30
N ILE A 76 0.84 2.99 12.42
CA ILE A 76 1.23 3.67 13.68
C ILE A 76 2.59 4.38 13.50
N ILE A 77 3.59 3.68 12.96
CA ILE A 77 4.93 4.24 12.72
C ILE A 77 4.84 5.45 11.79
N SER A 78 4.07 5.37 10.70
CA SER A 78 3.92 6.48 9.77
C SER A 78 3.27 7.71 10.43
N THR A 79 2.31 7.49 11.33
CA THR A 79 1.64 8.57 12.08
C THR A 79 2.61 9.25 13.04
N LEU A 80 3.47 8.48 13.71
CA LEU A 80 4.51 9.01 14.60
C LEU A 80 5.58 9.77 13.81
N CYS A 81 6.04 9.22 12.69
CA CYS A 81 7.04 9.87 11.83
C CYS A 81 6.53 11.19 11.23
N LYS A 82 5.24 11.25 10.88
CA LYS A 82 4.61 12.49 10.41
C LYS A 82 4.69 13.61 11.44
N SER A 83 4.54 13.28 12.72
CA SER A 83 4.65 14.26 13.82
C SER A 83 6.06 14.82 13.98
N VAL A 84 7.10 14.03 13.67
CA VAL A 84 8.51 14.39 13.92
C VAL A 84 9.19 14.99 12.70
N MET A 85 8.94 14.46 11.50
CA MET A 85 9.75 14.75 10.31
C MET A 85 8.98 15.42 9.17
N ASN A 86 7.68 15.70 9.32
CA ASN A 86 6.83 16.23 8.24
C ASN A 86 6.87 15.40 6.93
N ILE A 87 7.34 14.15 7.03
CA ILE A 87 7.43 13.21 5.91
C ILE A 87 6.04 12.63 5.65
N TYR A 88 5.62 12.75 4.41
CA TYR A 88 4.33 12.24 3.96
C TYR A 88 4.21 10.73 4.12
N SER A 89 3.18 10.38 4.70
CA SER A 89 2.55 9.17 5.18
C SER A 89 2.83 7.90 4.37
N PHE A 90 3.79 7.10 4.78
CA PHE A 90 3.87 5.67 4.47
C PHE A 90 2.78 4.92 5.28
N ASN A 91 1.53 5.28 5.06
CA ASN A 91 0.42 4.65 5.75
C ASN A 91 -0.36 3.79 4.76
N PRO A 92 -0.24 2.44 4.81
CA PRO A 92 -0.92 1.56 3.87
C PRO A 92 -2.45 1.71 3.92
N MET A 93 -3.02 2.09 5.06
CA MET A 93 -4.45 2.40 5.16
C MET A 93 -4.84 3.59 4.30
N ALA A 94 -4.03 4.65 4.31
CA ALA A 94 -4.29 5.84 3.52
C ALA A 94 -4.05 5.58 2.02
N LEU A 95 -3.01 4.81 1.69
CA LEU A 95 -2.63 4.48 0.32
C LEU A 95 -3.64 3.56 -0.37
N LEU A 96 -4.23 2.62 0.36
CA LEU A 96 -5.25 1.71 -0.18
C LEU A 96 -6.66 2.31 -0.18
N SER A 97 -6.88 3.48 0.43
CA SER A 97 -8.18 4.13 0.43
C SER A 97 -8.38 5.01 -0.80
N PRO A 98 -9.39 4.76 -1.64
CA PRO A 98 -9.70 5.60 -2.81
C PRO A 98 -10.13 7.02 -2.43
N ALA A 99 -10.57 7.23 -1.18
CA ALA A 99 -11.02 8.52 -0.68
C ALA A 99 -9.89 9.42 -0.16
N THR A 100 -8.64 8.99 -0.22
CA THR A 100 -7.50 9.77 0.28
C THR A 100 -7.12 10.86 -0.73
N LYS A 101 -6.98 12.10 -0.23
CA LYS A 101 -6.54 13.21 -1.07
C LYS A 101 -5.09 13.04 -1.50
N LEU A 102 -4.82 13.34 -2.76
CA LEU A 102 -3.47 13.33 -3.30
C LEU A 102 -2.63 14.39 -2.56
N GLN A 103 -1.53 13.94 -1.99
CA GLN A 103 -0.54 14.78 -1.32
C GLN A 103 0.82 14.56 -2.01
N ASP A 104 1.66 15.59 -2.07
CA ASP A 104 2.97 15.50 -2.71
C ASP A 104 3.81 14.35 -2.14
N GLY A 105 4.38 13.53 -3.02
CA GLY A 105 5.17 12.35 -2.64
C GLY A 105 4.37 11.07 -2.35
N MET A 106 3.05 11.14 -2.31
CA MET A 106 2.20 9.97 -1.99
C MET A 106 2.23 8.91 -3.10
N LEU A 107 2.35 9.31 -4.37
CA LEU A 107 2.52 8.39 -5.50
C LEU A 107 3.84 7.60 -5.39
N PHE A 108 4.89 8.25 -4.92
CA PHE A 108 6.18 7.57 -4.69
C PHE A 108 6.06 6.54 -3.57
N ALA A 109 5.44 6.88 -2.44
CA ALA A 109 5.17 5.94 -1.35
C ALA A 109 4.31 4.76 -1.81
N TYR A 110 3.31 5.01 -2.64
CA TYR A 110 2.38 4.03 -3.20
C TYR A 110 3.08 2.89 -3.97
N ILE A 111 4.18 3.20 -4.65
CA ILE A 111 4.97 2.23 -5.42
C ILE A 111 6.11 1.65 -4.55
N CYS A 112 6.78 2.48 -3.76
CA CYS A 112 7.97 2.07 -3.02
C CYS A 112 7.65 1.16 -1.82
N GLU A 113 6.53 1.36 -1.13
CA GLU A 113 6.19 0.61 0.08
C GLU A 113 6.12 -0.91 -0.17
N PRO A 114 5.34 -1.44 -1.14
CA PRO A 114 5.31 -2.87 -1.39
C PRO A 114 6.64 -3.41 -1.90
N ILE A 115 7.42 -2.63 -2.66
CA ILE A 115 8.76 -3.02 -3.14
C ILE A 115 9.71 -3.20 -1.96
N ILE A 116 9.72 -2.27 -1.01
CA ILE A 116 10.57 -2.35 0.19
C ILE A 116 10.23 -3.61 0.99
N ILE A 117 8.94 -3.90 1.20
CA ILE A 117 8.50 -5.11 1.89
C ILE A 117 8.99 -6.36 1.17
N CYS A 118 8.83 -6.43 -0.16
CA CYS A 118 9.29 -7.57 -0.96
C CYS A 118 10.81 -7.74 -0.89
N VAL A 119 11.59 -6.66 -0.92
CA VAL A 119 13.05 -6.71 -0.81
C VAL A 119 13.48 -7.22 0.55
N ILE A 120 12.90 -6.71 1.63
CA ILE A 120 13.20 -7.15 3.00
C ILE A 120 12.90 -8.66 3.15
N CYS A 121 11.70 -9.10 2.73
CA CYS A 121 11.34 -10.51 2.78
C CYS A 121 12.27 -11.36 1.91
N GLY A 122 12.65 -10.91 0.71
CA GLY A 122 13.59 -11.58 -0.18
C GLY A 122 14.98 -11.78 0.44
N ILE A 123 15.49 -10.77 1.15
CA ILE A 123 16.75 -10.86 1.89
C ILE A 123 16.66 -11.93 2.99
N ILE A 124 15.56 -11.95 3.74
CA ILE A 124 15.32 -12.95 4.79
C ILE A 124 15.32 -14.36 4.22
N PHE A 125 14.62 -14.58 3.10
CA PHE A 125 14.61 -15.87 2.39
C PHE A 125 16.00 -16.30 1.94
N PHE A 126 16.77 -15.39 1.34
CA PHE A 126 18.10 -15.69 0.85
C PHE A 126 19.04 -16.04 2.00
N MET A 127 19.02 -15.30 3.09
CA MET A 127 19.88 -15.58 4.26
C MET A 127 19.54 -16.90 4.93
N LYS A 128 18.24 -17.21 5.06
CA LYS A 128 17.82 -18.46 5.72
C LYS A 128 18.02 -19.67 4.82
N GLY A 129 17.75 -19.54 3.50
CA GLY A 129 18.00 -20.61 2.52
C GLY A 129 19.46 -21.04 2.51
N LYS A 130 20.37 -20.09 2.44
CA LYS A 130 21.83 -20.37 2.45
C LYS A 130 22.28 -21.09 3.73
N ASN A 131 21.70 -20.79 4.89
CA ASN A 131 22.06 -21.48 6.13
C ASN A 131 21.53 -22.92 6.19
N ASN A 132 20.44 -23.24 5.49
CA ASN A 132 19.90 -24.60 5.48
C ASN A 132 20.62 -25.52 4.48
N GLU A 133 21.33 -24.95 3.49
CA GLU A 133 22.18 -25.75 2.56
C GLU A 133 23.56 -26.10 3.17
N ALA A 134 23.91 -25.50 4.31
CA ALA A 134 25.19 -25.70 4.99
C ALA A 134 25.15 -26.80 6.08
N LEU A 135 24.01 -27.50 6.24
CA LEU A 135 23.80 -28.65 7.12
C LEU A 135 23.57 -29.91 6.28
#